data_9cec85cbe3518b86d88a359d807fc8ae
#
_entry.id   9cec85cbe3518b86d88a359d807fc8ae
#
_cell.length_a   1.000
_cell.length_b   1.000
_cell.length_c   1.000
_cell.angle_alpha   90.00
_cell.angle_beta   90.00
_cell.angle_gamma   90.00
#
_symmetry.space_group_name_H-M   'P 1'
#
loop_
_entity.id
_entity.type
_entity.pdbx_description
1 polymer ?
#
loop_
_entity_poly.entity_id
_entity_poly.type
_entity_poly.pdbx_seq_one_letter_code
_entity_poly.pdbx_strand_id
1 'polypeptide(L)'
;MLVLPAGNQSGKDLSVPLSIDFKAGDKIIINGAVIENLGSNSKLSVHNQAAILRGKEVLSAEDSTTPASRIYFALQCAYIFPQNRGEYIESYAKLLDEYLEACPSAKSITDGIQASVDTGQLYKALKATQDLIIHEAEILNTLQQELDEVAHEDAPKKP
;
A
#
# COMPACT_ATOMS: atom_id res chain seq x y z
N MET A 1 5.40 35.42 17.19
CA MET A 1 4.73 36.04 16.03
C MET A 1 5.35 35.42 14.77
N LEU A 2 4.71 34.38 14.24
CA LEU A 2 5.18 33.68 13.06
C LEU A 2 4.57 34.32 11.83
N VAL A 3 5.40 34.98 11.04
CA VAL A 3 4.97 35.61 9.77
C VAL A 3 5.02 34.51 8.71
N LEU A 4 3.85 34.14 8.18
CA LEU A 4 3.75 33.30 7.00
C LEU A 4 4.14 34.11 5.75
N PRO A 5 4.99 33.61 4.85
CA PRO A 5 5.26 34.28 3.60
C PRO A 5 4.02 34.19 2.71
N ALA A 6 3.62 35.36 2.17
CA ALA A 6 2.57 35.46 1.17
C ALA A 6 3.06 34.77 -0.12
N GLY A 7 2.61 33.53 -0.34
CA GLY A 7 2.84 32.78 -1.59
C GLY A 7 1.75 33.11 -2.59
N ASN A 8 2.19 33.63 -3.70
CA ASN A 8 1.55 33.97 -4.96
C ASN A 8 0.31 33.12 -5.32
N GLN A 9 -0.85 33.78 -5.33
CA GLN A 9 -2.08 33.23 -5.89
C GLN A 9 -2.06 33.38 -7.42
N SER A 10 -1.75 32.32 -8.14
CA SER A 10 -2.10 32.22 -9.55
C SER A 10 -2.24 30.74 -9.94
N GLY A 11 -3.47 30.31 -10.04
CA GLY A 11 -3.86 29.00 -10.53
C GLY A 11 -5.12 28.54 -9.82
N LYS A 12 -6.30 28.94 -10.35
CA LYS A 12 -7.56 28.30 -9.99
C LYS A 12 -7.47 26.85 -10.43
N ASP A 13 -6.98 26.00 -9.56
CA ASP A 13 -7.17 24.56 -9.66
C ASP A 13 -8.66 24.30 -9.38
N LEU A 14 -9.44 24.17 -10.45
CA LEU A 14 -10.86 23.80 -10.42
C LEU A 14 -10.99 22.30 -10.12
N SER A 15 -10.19 21.76 -9.21
CA SER A 15 -10.35 20.39 -8.76
C SER A 15 -11.64 20.29 -7.95
N VAL A 16 -12.55 19.47 -8.45
CA VAL A 16 -13.78 19.13 -7.70
C VAL A 16 -13.35 18.54 -6.36
N PRO A 17 -13.87 19.03 -5.22
CA PRO A 17 -13.53 18.48 -3.92
C PRO A 17 -13.82 16.97 -3.83
N LEU A 18 -12.90 16.23 -3.27
CA LEU A 18 -13.11 14.80 -3.00
C LEU A 18 -14.06 14.66 -1.82
N SER A 19 -15.22 14.04 -2.06
CA SER A 19 -16.20 13.73 -1.01
C SER A 19 -15.98 12.30 -0.51
N ILE A 20 -15.83 12.12 0.79
CA ILE A 20 -15.57 10.85 1.46
C ILE A 20 -16.68 10.59 2.47
N ASP A 21 -17.39 9.47 2.34
CA ASP A 21 -18.28 9.00 3.40
C ASP A 21 -17.43 8.54 4.60
N PHE A 22 -17.74 9.06 5.78
CA PHE A 22 -16.99 8.85 7.01
C PHE A 22 -17.94 8.40 8.10
N LYS A 23 -18.09 7.06 8.22
CA LYS A 23 -19.02 6.44 9.14
C LYS A 23 -18.50 6.51 10.57
N ALA A 24 -19.41 6.35 11.53
CA ALA A 24 -19.04 6.21 12.93
C ALA A 24 -18.02 5.06 13.11
N GLY A 25 -16.91 5.33 13.79
CA GLY A 25 -15.82 4.39 14.01
C GLY A 25 -14.84 4.21 12.84
N ASP A 26 -15.10 4.83 11.68
CA ASP A 26 -14.14 4.79 10.56
C ASP A 26 -12.86 5.52 10.91
N LYS A 27 -11.75 4.97 10.41
CA LYS A 27 -10.41 5.60 10.45
C LYS A 27 -9.94 5.93 9.04
N ILE A 28 -9.33 7.09 8.90
CA ILE A 28 -8.73 7.59 7.67
C ILE A 28 -7.36 8.17 7.97
N ILE A 29 -6.41 8.00 7.06
CA ILE A 29 -5.12 8.68 7.12
C ILE A 29 -5.12 9.78 6.09
N ILE A 30 -4.83 11.01 6.51
CA ILE A 30 -4.67 12.18 5.63
C ILE A 30 -3.31 12.79 5.88
N ASN A 31 -2.39 12.74 4.89
CA ASN A 31 -1.01 13.24 5.00
C ASN A 31 -0.28 12.73 6.26
N GLY A 32 -0.48 11.46 6.61
CA GLY A 32 0.11 10.83 7.78
C GLY A 32 -0.66 11.02 9.10
N ALA A 33 -1.64 11.92 9.15
CA ALA A 33 -2.50 12.10 10.33
C ALA A 33 -3.61 11.04 10.34
N VAL A 34 -3.73 10.27 11.42
CA VAL A 34 -4.82 9.31 11.62
C VAL A 34 -6.01 10.04 12.24
N ILE A 35 -7.15 9.98 11.57
CA ILE A 35 -8.39 10.64 11.99
C ILE A 35 -9.45 9.56 12.18
N GLU A 36 -10.12 9.56 13.32
CA GLU A 36 -11.20 8.64 13.66
C GLU A 36 -12.52 9.41 13.86
N ASN A 37 -13.61 8.88 13.29
CA ASN A 37 -14.94 9.42 13.52
C ASN A 37 -15.53 8.87 14.82
N LEU A 38 -15.51 9.65 15.88
CA LEU A 38 -16.08 9.29 17.18
C LEU A 38 -17.58 9.62 17.28
N GLY A 39 -18.15 10.25 16.25
CA GLY A 39 -19.54 10.70 16.23
C GLY A 39 -20.44 9.86 15.33
N SER A 40 -21.44 10.51 14.76
CA SER A 40 -22.37 9.91 13.79
C SER A 40 -21.77 9.87 12.38
N ASN A 41 -22.44 9.16 11.48
CA ASN A 41 -22.07 9.15 10.07
C ASN A 41 -22.03 10.56 9.50
N SER A 42 -20.93 10.90 8.83
CA SER A 42 -20.68 12.24 8.26
C SER A 42 -20.03 12.13 6.89
N LYS A 43 -19.82 13.27 6.25
CA LYS A 43 -19.07 13.37 5.01
C LYS A 43 -17.92 14.35 5.20
N LEU A 44 -16.75 13.97 4.68
CA LEU A 44 -15.60 14.84 4.60
C LEU A 44 -15.48 15.38 3.18
N SER A 45 -15.16 16.65 3.04
CA SER A 45 -14.82 17.25 1.75
C SER A 45 -13.36 17.69 1.78
N VAL A 46 -12.55 17.10 0.90
CA VAL A 46 -11.13 17.44 0.77
C VAL A 46 -10.97 18.34 -0.44
N HIS A 47 -10.55 19.59 -0.22
CA HIS A 47 -10.53 20.66 -1.23
C HIS A 47 -9.18 20.83 -1.92
N ASN A 48 -8.14 20.22 -1.42
CA ASN A 48 -6.79 20.31 -1.98
C ASN A 48 -6.15 18.93 -2.06
N GLN A 49 -5.03 18.86 -2.74
CA GLN A 49 -4.31 17.60 -2.91
C GLN A 49 -3.80 17.07 -1.56
N ALA A 50 -4.12 15.83 -1.24
CA ALA A 50 -3.69 15.15 -0.02
C ALA A 50 -3.46 13.66 -0.28
N ALA A 51 -2.52 13.06 0.44
CA ALA A 51 -2.35 11.62 0.48
C ALA A 51 -3.39 11.03 1.45
N ILE A 52 -4.31 10.23 0.91
CA ILE A 52 -5.44 9.69 1.68
C ILE A 52 -5.45 8.18 1.55
N LEU A 53 -5.52 7.50 2.69
CA LEU A 53 -5.74 6.05 2.78
C LEU A 53 -6.84 5.76 3.81
N ARG A 54 -7.66 4.74 3.56
CA ARG A 54 -8.77 4.38 4.44
C ARG A 54 -9.05 2.87 4.45
N GLY A 55 -9.57 2.39 5.56
CA GLY A 55 -10.05 1.02 5.71
C GLY A 55 -8.98 -0.01 5.31
N LYS A 56 -9.31 -0.85 4.34
CA LYS A 56 -8.46 -1.95 3.87
C LYS A 56 -7.18 -1.52 3.14
N GLU A 57 -7.06 -0.24 2.81
CA GLU A 57 -5.85 0.29 2.17
C GLU A 57 -4.73 0.55 3.20
N VAL A 58 -5.07 0.56 4.48
CA VAL A 58 -4.09 0.80 5.56
C VAL A 58 -3.57 -0.54 6.06
N LEU A 59 -2.27 -0.75 5.89
CA LEU A 59 -1.54 -1.88 6.47
C LEU A 59 -0.71 -1.40 7.64
N SER A 60 -0.77 -2.11 8.77
CA SER A 60 0.12 -1.82 9.91
C SER A 60 1.50 -2.48 9.71
N ALA A 61 2.51 -1.99 10.43
CA ALA A 61 3.83 -2.61 10.41
C ALA A 61 3.78 -4.06 10.93
N GLU A 62 2.90 -4.34 11.87
CA GLU A 62 2.71 -5.66 12.49
C GLU A 62 2.05 -6.65 11.51
N ASP A 63 1.18 -6.17 10.62
CA ASP A 63 0.50 -6.99 9.62
C ASP A 63 1.34 -7.20 8.34
N SER A 64 2.44 -6.43 8.16
CA SER A 64 3.36 -6.57 7.02
C SER A 64 4.33 -7.75 7.22
N THR A 65 3.80 -8.96 7.25
CA THR A 65 4.54 -10.18 7.61
C THR A 65 5.16 -10.91 6.43
N THR A 66 4.62 -10.72 5.22
CA THR A 66 5.12 -11.36 4.00
C THR A 66 5.98 -10.42 3.17
N PRO A 67 6.85 -10.94 2.28
CA PRO A 67 7.65 -10.10 1.38
C PRO A 67 6.82 -9.10 0.57
N ALA A 68 5.71 -9.53 -0.07
CA ALA A 68 4.84 -8.62 -0.82
C ALA A 68 4.16 -7.57 0.07
N SER A 69 3.73 -7.95 1.28
CA SER A 69 3.12 -7.00 2.23
C SER A 69 4.12 -5.96 2.75
N ARG A 70 5.41 -6.31 2.87
CA ARG A 70 6.48 -5.35 3.22
C ARG A 70 6.74 -4.34 2.10
N ILE A 71 6.68 -4.78 0.83
CA ILE A 71 6.76 -3.88 -0.33
C ILE A 71 5.59 -2.89 -0.30
N TYR A 72 4.38 -3.39 -0.06
CA TYR A 72 3.19 -2.54 0.08
C TYR A 72 3.36 -1.51 1.20
N PHE A 73 3.82 -1.94 2.38
CA PHE A 73 4.03 -1.06 3.53
C PHE A 73 5.06 0.03 3.25
N ALA A 74 6.17 -0.28 2.59
CA ALA A 74 7.18 0.70 2.20
C ALA A 74 6.60 1.77 1.26
N LEU A 75 5.83 1.35 0.24
CA LEU A 75 5.14 2.28 -0.67
C LEU A 75 4.06 3.09 0.04
N GLN A 76 3.32 2.49 0.97
CA GLN A 76 2.35 3.20 1.81
C GLN A 76 3.02 4.33 2.59
N CYS A 77 4.15 4.04 3.25
CA CYS A 77 4.91 5.04 3.98
C CYS A 77 5.45 6.14 3.05
N ALA A 78 5.96 5.79 1.86
CA ALA A 78 6.40 6.77 0.86
C ALA A 78 5.25 7.69 0.39
N TYR A 79 4.03 7.16 0.33
CA TYR A 79 2.85 7.92 -0.07
C TYR A 79 2.35 8.87 1.02
N ILE A 80 2.26 8.41 2.27
CA ILE A 80 1.67 9.18 3.37
C ILE A 80 2.66 10.10 4.11
N PHE A 81 3.98 9.86 3.98
CA PHE A 81 5.04 10.65 4.60
C PHE A 81 5.97 11.29 3.56
N PRO A 82 5.55 12.36 2.88
CA PRO A 82 6.32 12.96 1.79
C PRO A 82 7.70 13.49 2.23
N GLN A 83 7.88 13.83 3.52
CA GLN A 83 9.17 14.31 4.06
C GLN A 83 10.24 13.20 4.05
N ASN A 84 9.85 11.94 4.26
CA ASN A 84 10.73 10.78 4.33
C ASN A 84 10.62 9.87 3.08
N ARG A 85 9.99 10.37 2.02
CA ARG A 85 9.70 9.58 0.81
C ARG A 85 10.92 8.89 0.24
N GLY A 86 12.07 9.57 0.20
CA GLY A 86 13.32 9.01 -0.34
C GLY A 86 13.73 7.72 0.36
N GLU A 87 13.76 7.72 1.69
CA GLU A 87 14.12 6.56 2.51
C GLU A 87 13.17 5.37 2.27
N TYR A 88 11.87 5.65 2.17
CA TYR A 88 10.88 4.60 1.91
C TYR A 88 10.94 4.05 0.49
N ILE A 89 11.27 4.88 -0.51
CA ILE A 89 11.49 4.42 -1.89
C ILE A 89 12.77 3.58 -1.99
N GLU A 90 13.84 3.92 -1.28
CA GLU A 90 15.05 3.08 -1.21
C GLU A 90 14.74 1.72 -0.57
N SER A 91 13.99 1.72 0.53
CA SER A 91 13.53 0.48 1.18
C SER A 91 12.66 -0.37 0.25
N TYR A 92 11.72 0.26 -0.45
CA TYR A 92 10.89 -0.39 -1.46
C TYR A 92 11.73 -1.04 -2.56
N ALA A 93 12.68 -0.32 -3.13
CA ALA A 93 13.52 -0.83 -4.22
C ALA A 93 14.30 -2.08 -3.80
N LYS A 94 14.90 -2.06 -2.62
CA LYS A 94 15.62 -3.22 -2.07
C LYS A 94 14.69 -4.42 -1.87
N LEU A 95 13.53 -4.22 -1.26
CA LEU A 95 12.56 -5.29 -1.03
C LEU A 95 12.03 -5.87 -2.34
N LEU A 96 11.86 -5.04 -3.36
CA LEU A 96 11.41 -5.47 -4.69
C LEU A 96 12.45 -6.34 -5.39
N ASP A 97 13.72 -5.95 -5.33
CA ASP A 97 14.83 -6.73 -5.90
C ASP A 97 14.94 -8.09 -5.22
N GLU A 98 14.91 -8.13 -3.88
CA GLU A 98 14.91 -9.39 -3.10
C GLU A 98 13.71 -10.27 -3.45
N TYR A 99 12.53 -9.68 -3.65
CA TYR A 99 11.33 -10.40 -4.03
C TYR A 99 11.45 -11.03 -5.43
N LEU A 100 11.97 -10.28 -6.41
CA LEU A 100 12.15 -10.76 -7.78
C LEU A 100 13.20 -11.87 -7.89
N GLU A 101 14.25 -11.85 -7.09
CA GLU A 101 15.22 -12.95 -7.02
C GLU A 101 14.54 -14.25 -6.56
N ALA A 102 13.65 -14.17 -5.57
CA ALA A 102 12.94 -15.33 -5.04
C ALA A 102 11.74 -15.75 -5.92
N CYS A 103 11.11 -14.80 -6.62
CA CYS A 103 9.87 -15.02 -7.38
C CYS A 103 9.92 -14.34 -8.77
N PRO A 104 10.67 -14.89 -9.74
CA PRO A 104 10.78 -14.31 -11.08
C PRO A 104 9.47 -14.24 -11.85
N SER A 105 8.48 -15.07 -11.52
CA SER A 105 7.15 -15.08 -12.15
C SER A 105 6.37 -13.78 -11.90
N ALA A 106 6.71 -13.03 -10.86
CA ALA A 106 6.09 -11.75 -10.53
C ALA A 106 6.56 -10.57 -11.40
N LYS A 107 7.52 -10.78 -12.33
CA LYS A 107 8.16 -9.69 -13.07
C LYS A 107 7.18 -8.75 -13.78
N SER A 108 6.15 -9.27 -14.40
CA SER A 108 5.16 -8.43 -15.09
C SER A 108 4.41 -7.49 -14.14
N ILE A 109 4.09 -7.98 -12.92
CA ILE A 109 3.41 -7.19 -11.89
C ILE A 109 4.36 -6.13 -11.36
N THR A 110 5.59 -6.51 -11.04
CA THR A 110 6.60 -5.61 -10.48
C THR A 110 7.04 -4.52 -11.45
N ASP A 111 7.12 -4.81 -12.75
CA ASP A 111 7.39 -3.81 -13.80
C ASP A 111 6.29 -2.74 -13.84
N GLY A 112 5.02 -3.13 -13.68
CA GLY A 112 3.88 -2.20 -13.59
C GLY A 112 3.92 -1.31 -12.34
N ILE A 113 4.32 -1.88 -11.20
CA ILE A 113 4.52 -1.14 -9.95
C ILE A 113 5.66 -0.13 -10.13
N GLN A 114 6.81 -0.57 -10.64
CA GLN A 114 7.99 0.27 -10.85
C GLN A 114 7.70 1.43 -11.80
N ALA A 115 7.02 1.19 -12.92
CA ALA A 115 6.61 2.24 -13.85
C ALA A 115 5.74 3.33 -13.18
N SER A 116 4.88 2.93 -12.23
CA SER A 116 4.06 3.87 -11.46
C SER A 116 4.89 4.66 -10.44
N VAL A 117 5.87 4.03 -9.81
CA VAL A 117 6.81 4.69 -8.89
C VAL A 117 7.69 5.70 -9.66
N ASP A 118 8.24 5.33 -10.79
CA ASP A 118 9.12 6.17 -11.62
C ASP A 118 8.41 7.43 -12.13
N THR A 119 7.09 7.34 -12.36
CA THR A 119 6.26 8.48 -12.75
C THR A 119 5.66 9.24 -11.57
N GLY A 120 6.03 8.91 -10.33
CA GLY A 120 5.56 9.57 -9.12
C GLY A 120 4.10 9.25 -8.75
N GLN A 121 3.47 8.28 -9.42
CA GLN A 121 2.09 7.88 -9.18
C GLN A 121 1.99 6.85 -8.04
N LEU A 122 2.37 7.25 -6.82
CA LEU A 122 2.52 6.33 -5.68
C LEU A 122 1.21 5.65 -5.28
N TYR A 123 0.07 6.32 -5.38
CA TYR A 123 -1.22 5.68 -5.10
C TYR A 123 -1.54 4.57 -6.11
N LYS A 124 -1.21 4.79 -7.39
CA LYS A 124 -1.35 3.77 -8.42
C LYS A 124 -0.40 2.59 -8.18
N ALA A 125 0.83 2.87 -7.76
CA ALA A 125 1.79 1.85 -7.36
C ALA A 125 1.26 1.00 -6.18
N LEU A 126 0.67 1.62 -5.16
CA LEU A 126 0.02 0.92 -4.05
C LEU A 126 -1.09 -0.01 -4.53
N LYS A 127 -1.95 0.46 -5.43
CA LYS A 127 -3.02 -0.39 -5.99
C LYS A 127 -2.45 -1.59 -6.75
N ALA A 128 -1.42 -1.38 -7.57
CA ALA A 128 -0.76 -2.47 -8.31
C ALA A 128 -0.05 -3.46 -7.37
N THR A 129 0.44 -3.00 -6.21
CA THR A 129 1.08 -3.89 -5.24
C THR A 129 0.08 -4.83 -4.54
N GLN A 130 -1.21 -4.51 -4.56
CA GLN A 130 -2.24 -5.45 -4.09
C GLN A 130 -2.28 -6.71 -4.96
N ASP A 131 -2.05 -6.59 -6.27
CA ASP A 131 -1.95 -7.74 -7.18
C ASP A 131 -0.73 -8.60 -6.85
N LEU A 132 0.38 -8.00 -6.39
CA LEU A 132 1.55 -8.73 -5.93
C LEU A 132 1.26 -9.55 -4.67
N ILE A 133 0.50 -9.00 -3.72
CA ILE A 133 0.07 -9.72 -2.51
C ILE A 133 -0.83 -10.91 -2.87
N ILE A 134 -1.74 -10.73 -3.82
CA ILE A 134 -2.62 -11.82 -4.30
C ILE A 134 -1.78 -12.91 -4.97
N HIS A 135 -0.87 -12.54 -5.86
CA HIS A 135 0.03 -13.47 -6.54
C HIS A 135 0.89 -14.27 -5.56
N GLU A 136 1.44 -13.62 -4.53
CA GLU A 136 2.20 -14.29 -3.47
C GLU A 136 1.33 -15.31 -2.72
N ALA A 137 0.11 -14.94 -2.36
CA ALA A 137 -0.82 -15.83 -1.68
C ALA A 137 -1.17 -17.08 -2.52
N GLU A 138 -1.35 -16.91 -3.83
CA GLU A 138 -1.60 -18.03 -4.76
C GLU A 138 -0.42 -19.00 -4.82
N ILE A 139 0.81 -18.48 -4.90
CA ILE A 139 2.03 -19.32 -4.89
C ILE A 139 2.15 -20.08 -3.57
N LEU A 140 1.98 -19.41 -2.44
CA LEU A 140 2.07 -20.04 -1.13
C LEU A 140 1.03 -21.14 -0.96
N ASN A 141 -0.20 -20.93 -1.43
CA ASN A 141 -1.24 -21.95 -1.40
C ASN A 141 -0.90 -23.16 -2.27
N THR A 142 -0.34 -22.95 -3.45
CA THR A 142 0.09 -24.04 -4.35
C THR A 142 1.19 -24.87 -3.71
N LEU A 143 2.22 -24.22 -3.16
CA LEU A 143 3.31 -24.88 -2.46
C LEU A 143 2.83 -25.69 -1.24
N GLN A 144 1.88 -25.15 -0.49
CA GLN A 144 1.30 -25.84 0.65
C GLN A 144 0.55 -27.10 0.22
N GLN A 145 -0.22 -27.04 -0.87
CA GLN A 145 -0.92 -28.21 -1.42
C GLN A 145 0.05 -29.30 -1.88
N GLU A 146 1.12 -28.93 -2.58
CA GLU A 146 2.16 -29.87 -3.01
C GLU A 146 2.84 -30.57 -1.82
N LEU A 147 3.13 -29.80 -0.74
CA LEU A 147 3.72 -30.35 0.49
C LEU A 147 2.76 -31.33 1.18
N ASP A 148 1.48 -31.02 1.24
CA ASP A 148 0.46 -31.88 1.87
C ASP A 148 0.27 -33.18 1.07
N GLU A 149 0.34 -33.14 -0.27
CA GLU A 149 0.29 -34.33 -1.13
C GLU A 149 1.49 -35.26 -0.89
N VAL A 150 2.69 -34.71 -0.85
CA VAL A 150 3.92 -35.48 -0.57
C VAL A 150 3.87 -36.12 0.84
N ALA A 151 3.39 -35.39 1.83
CA ALA A 151 3.24 -35.89 3.19
C ALA A 151 2.24 -37.06 3.29
N HIS A 152 1.22 -37.07 2.43
CA HIS A 152 0.25 -38.18 2.35
C HIS A 152 0.77 -39.40 1.63
N GLU A 153 1.69 -39.26 0.66
CA GLU A 153 2.32 -40.42 -0.04
C GLU A 153 3.31 -41.17 0.86
N ASP A 154 3.99 -40.46 1.77
CA ASP A 154 4.96 -41.05 2.72
C ASP A 154 4.32 -41.67 3.98
N ALA A 155 3.01 -41.62 4.13
CA ALA A 155 2.32 -42.24 5.26
C ALA A 155 2.43 -43.77 5.15
N PRO A 156 3.02 -44.51 6.15
CA PRO A 156 3.17 -45.96 6.07
C PRO A 156 1.80 -46.60 5.98
N LYS A 157 1.58 -47.39 4.90
CA LYS A 157 0.43 -48.28 4.79
C LYS A 157 0.47 -49.23 5.97
N LYS A 158 -0.44 -49.07 6.91
CA LYS A 158 -0.64 -50.01 7.99
C LYS A 158 -0.97 -51.40 7.41
N PRO A 159 -0.39 -52.48 7.96
CA PRO A 159 -0.65 -53.85 7.53
C PRO A 159 -2.08 -54.29 7.83
#